data_4d708eda0cc7199cf10867312a70a19b
#
_entry.id   4d708eda0cc7199cf10867312a70a19b
#
_cell.length_a   1.000
_cell.length_b   1.000
_cell.length_c   1.000
_cell.angle_alpha   90.00
_cell.angle_beta   90.00
_cell.angle_gamma   90.00
#
_symmetry.space_group_name_H-M   'P 1'
#
loop_
_entity.id
_entity.type
_entity.pdbx_description
1 polymer ?
#
loop_
_entity_poly.entity_id
_entity_poly.type
_entity_poly.pdbx_seq_one_letter_code
_entity_poly.pdbx_strand_id
1 'polypeptide(L)'
;MTTPPTPYQQQAYQQPPAPQRTERAGFYTSPIPVRRATLSDAIASEWTKIRSVRSTMWTLGVLIVLLLVIGLLSAVAVDMSDTDLGSTPVLSLGFFGVLLGSICVITLGVMTIASEYGTGMIRTTMTACPSPGRVLGAKAIVFFLLTFVLTTVMTSVVAVLQTAILDADTPSGADWLRSTVGVGLYIATLGLLSLAIGALIRHSAGAITVMIGVVLLPLVLAIFMFAESLATVQEWLLEYSIPNQLSNFYATSVTASGPSGWEPLWIMLVVTAVAMGGAYLAMSRRDV
;
A
#
# COMPACT_ATOMS: atom_id res chain seq x y z
N MET A 1 -25.72 -80.69 -3.32
CA MET A 1 -24.25 -80.81 -3.11
C MET A 1 -23.60 -80.07 -4.27
N THR A 2 -23.24 -78.85 -4.08
CA THR A 2 -22.59 -77.99 -5.09
C THR A 2 -21.15 -77.81 -4.67
N THR A 3 -20.22 -78.32 -5.47
CA THR A 3 -18.77 -78.17 -5.30
C THR A 3 -18.32 -76.76 -5.46
N PRO A 4 -17.40 -76.22 -4.64
CA PRO A 4 -16.87 -74.91 -4.78
C PRO A 4 -15.82 -74.84 -5.93
N PRO A 5 -15.71 -73.68 -6.63
CA PRO A 5 -14.78 -73.53 -7.74
C PRO A 5 -13.33 -73.42 -7.24
N THR A 6 -12.42 -74.02 -7.98
CA THR A 6 -10.97 -74.05 -7.76
C THR A 6 -10.33 -72.65 -7.88
N PRO A 7 -9.32 -72.32 -7.07
CA PRO A 7 -8.64 -71.05 -7.12
C PRO A 7 -7.79 -70.95 -8.40
N TYR A 8 -7.93 -69.85 -9.13
CA TYR A 8 -7.07 -69.51 -10.28
C TYR A 8 -5.64 -69.33 -9.78
N GLN A 9 -4.72 -70.15 -10.28
CA GLN A 9 -3.28 -69.92 -10.10
C GLN A 9 -2.90 -68.65 -10.87
N GLN A 10 -2.47 -67.61 -10.11
CA GLN A 10 -1.80 -66.46 -10.67
C GLN A 10 -0.45 -66.90 -11.27
N GLN A 11 -0.37 -66.92 -12.60
CA GLN A 11 0.90 -66.99 -13.28
C GLN A 11 1.70 -65.73 -12.94
N ALA A 12 2.81 -65.96 -12.23
CA ALA A 12 3.80 -64.93 -11.96
C ALA A 12 4.38 -64.47 -13.33
N TYR A 13 4.01 -63.25 -13.73
CA TYR A 13 4.67 -62.56 -14.85
C TYR A 13 6.14 -62.40 -14.45
N GLN A 14 7.03 -63.16 -15.07
CA GLN A 14 8.46 -62.89 -15.00
C GLN A 14 8.73 -61.58 -15.71
N GLN A 15 8.98 -60.55 -14.96
CA GLN A 15 9.48 -59.27 -15.47
C GLN A 15 10.81 -59.53 -16.20
N PRO A 16 10.95 -59.03 -17.46
CA PRO A 16 12.25 -59.05 -18.09
C PRO A 16 13.28 -58.34 -17.25
N PRO A 17 14.55 -58.81 -17.19
CA PRO A 17 15.59 -58.12 -16.43
C PRO A 17 15.70 -56.71 -16.91
N ALA A 18 15.53 -55.76 -15.97
CA ALA A 18 15.67 -54.31 -16.23
C ALA A 18 17.06 -54.09 -16.87
N PRO A 19 17.15 -53.30 -17.94
CA PRO A 19 18.44 -52.97 -18.52
C PRO A 19 19.30 -52.34 -17.45
N GLN A 20 20.47 -52.96 -17.20
CA GLN A 20 21.47 -52.41 -16.27
C GLN A 20 21.85 -51.02 -16.79
N ARG A 21 21.24 -49.98 -16.21
CA ARG A 21 21.71 -48.61 -16.38
C ARG A 21 23.13 -48.59 -15.82
N THR A 22 24.09 -48.63 -16.71
CA THR A 22 25.45 -48.19 -16.42
C THR A 22 25.32 -46.72 -15.97
N GLU A 23 25.35 -46.54 -14.64
CA GLU A 23 25.39 -45.23 -14.01
C GLU A 23 26.73 -44.54 -14.36
N ARG A 24 26.83 -44.01 -15.56
CA ARG A 24 27.56 -42.77 -15.75
C ARG A 24 26.56 -41.66 -15.35
N ALA A 25 26.45 -41.40 -14.07
CA ALA A 25 25.86 -40.21 -13.57
C ALA A 25 26.72 -39.02 -14.03
N GLY A 26 26.63 -38.70 -15.32
CA GLY A 26 27.00 -37.38 -15.78
C GLY A 26 26.00 -36.44 -15.19
N PHE A 27 26.40 -35.73 -14.13
CA PHE A 27 25.61 -34.62 -13.61
C PHE A 27 25.30 -33.70 -14.79
N TYR A 28 24.01 -33.62 -15.18
CA TYR A 28 23.57 -32.66 -16.17
C TYR A 28 23.86 -31.27 -15.63
N THR A 29 24.92 -30.65 -16.09
CA THR A 29 25.22 -29.25 -15.86
C THR A 29 24.45 -28.46 -16.93
N SER A 30 23.46 -27.68 -16.46
CA SER A 30 22.74 -26.77 -17.37
C SER A 30 23.73 -25.85 -18.08
N PRO A 31 23.66 -25.73 -19.42
CA PRO A 31 24.49 -24.77 -20.16
C PRO A 31 24.15 -23.32 -19.85
N ILE A 32 23.04 -23.08 -19.16
CA ILE A 32 22.61 -21.73 -18.75
C ILE A 32 23.30 -21.40 -17.43
N PRO A 33 24.14 -20.35 -17.36
CA PRO A 33 24.78 -19.95 -16.12
C PRO A 33 23.70 -19.54 -15.08
N VAL A 34 23.75 -20.15 -13.91
CA VAL A 34 22.86 -19.79 -12.78
C VAL A 34 23.27 -18.42 -12.28
N ARG A 35 22.54 -17.39 -12.70
CA ARG A 35 22.70 -16.03 -12.21
C ARG A 35 21.86 -15.85 -10.92
N ARG A 36 22.48 -15.33 -9.87
CA ARG A 36 21.74 -14.95 -8.64
C ARG A 36 20.83 -13.75 -8.95
N ALA A 37 19.56 -13.83 -8.54
CA ALA A 37 18.63 -12.72 -8.65
C ALA A 37 19.17 -11.47 -7.93
N THR A 38 19.19 -10.34 -8.64
CA THR A 38 19.60 -9.04 -8.10
C THR A 38 18.39 -8.23 -7.63
N LEU A 39 18.65 -7.10 -6.96
CA LEU A 39 17.55 -6.19 -6.56
C LEU A 39 16.84 -5.60 -7.79
N SER A 40 17.58 -5.31 -8.86
CA SER A 40 16.98 -4.81 -10.12
C SER A 40 16.06 -5.83 -10.78
N ASP A 41 16.39 -7.11 -10.73
CA ASP A 41 15.52 -8.17 -11.25
C ASP A 41 14.22 -8.27 -10.42
N ALA A 42 14.33 -8.11 -9.09
CA ALA A 42 13.18 -8.09 -8.20
C ALA A 42 12.29 -6.86 -8.46
N ILE A 43 12.87 -5.66 -8.63
CA ILE A 43 12.13 -4.43 -8.96
C ILE A 43 11.41 -4.58 -10.30
N ALA A 44 12.07 -5.09 -11.33
CA ALA A 44 11.47 -5.32 -12.65
C ALA A 44 10.30 -6.32 -12.58
N SER A 45 10.45 -7.37 -11.75
CA SER A 45 9.39 -8.34 -11.50
C SER A 45 8.18 -7.70 -10.82
N GLU A 46 8.39 -6.91 -9.75
CA GLU A 46 7.29 -6.23 -9.04
C GLU A 46 6.58 -5.20 -9.93
N TRP A 47 7.33 -4.45 -10.74
CA TRP A 47 6.75 -3.54 -11.72
C TRP A 47 5.84 -4.27 -12.72
N THR A 48 6.29 -5.42 -13.22
CA THR A 48 5.50 -6.25 -14.15
C THR A 48 4.24 -6.77 -13.48
N LYS A 49 4.30 -7.21 -12.21
CA LYS A 49 3.13 -7.65 -11.43
C LYS A 49 2.08 -6.53 -11.32
N ILE A 50 2.49 -5.32 -10.94
CA ILE A 50 1.57 -4.17 -10.82
C ILE A 50 0.84 -3.92 -12.13
N ARG A 51 1.53 -3.94 -13.26
CA ARG A 51 0.94 -3.68 -14.58
C ARG A 51 0.06 -4.82 -15.11
N SER A 52 0.31 -6.04 -14.70
CA SER A 52 -0.42 -7.22 -15.20
C SER A 52 -1.69 -7.54 -14.40
N VAL A 53 -1.79 -7.09 -13.14
CA VAL A 53 -2.92 -7.38 -12.27
C VAL A 53 -4.05 -6.38 -12.50
N ARG A 54 -5.17 -6.84 -13.07
CA ARG A 54 -6.32 -5.99 -13.41
C ARG A 54 -6.89 -5.23 -12.20
N SER A 55 -6.99 -5.88 -11.04
CA SER A 55 -7.51 -5.23 -9.81
C SER A 55 -6.64 -4.04 -9.39
N THR A 56 -5.32 -4.14 -9.49
CA THR A 56 -4.39 -3.05 -9.22
C THR A 56 -4.64 -1.85 -10.14
N MET A 57 -4.79 -2.12 -11.45
CA MET A 57 -5.06 -1.06 -12.43
C MET A 57 -6.42 -0.39 -12.19
N TRP A 58 -7.46 -1.16 -11.84
CA TRP A 58 -8.75 -0.59 -11.48
C TRP A 58 -8.69 0.27 -10.22
N THR A 59 -8.00 -0.18 -9.17
CA THR A 59 -7.86 0.61 -7.93
C THR A 59 -7.06 1.89 -8.16
N LEU A 60 -6.00 1.84 -8.98
CA LEU A 60 -5.28 3.05 -9.42
C LEU A 60 -6.18 4.00 -10.22
N GLY A 61 -7.01 3.46 -11.10
CA GLY A 61 -8.00 4.25 -11.85
C GLY A 61 -9.01 4.92 -10.92
N VAL A 62 -9.53 4.20 -9.93
CA VAL A 62 -10.43 4.77 -8.90
C VAL A 62 -9.72 5.84 -8.07
N LEU A 63 -8.46 5.63 -7.69
CA LEU A 63 -7.65 6.65 -7.02
C LEU A 63 -7.57 7.95 -7.82
N ILE A 64 -7.23 7.86 -9.10
CA ILE A 64 -7.16 9.02 -10.00
C ILE A 64 -8.52 9.72 -10.08
N VAL A 65 -9.59 8.98 -10.28
CA VAL A 65 -10.96 9.52 -10.37
C VAL A 65 -11.34 10.23 -9.07
N LEU A 66 -11.07 9.63 -7.90
CA LEU A 66 -11.37 10.25 -6.60
C LEU A 66 -10.61 11.56 -6.42
N LEU A 67 -9.31 11.58 -6.71
CA LEU A 67 -8.50 12.80 -6.59
C LEU A 67 -9.02 13.91 -7.50
N LEU A 68 -9.27 13.60 -8.76
CA LEU A 68 -9.72 14.58 -9.74
C LEU A 68 -11.16 15.02 -9.49
N VAL A 69 -12.09 14.08 -9.40
CA VAL A 69 -13.52 14.38 -9.32
C VAL A 69 -13.86 15.10 -8.02
N ILE A 70 -13.41 14.59 -6.88
CA ILE A 70 -13.71 15.22 -5.59
C ILE A 70 -13.02 16.59 -5.49
N GLY A 71 -11.74 16.67 -5.88
CA GLY A 71 -10.99 17.94 -5.87
C GLY A 71 -11.60 19.02 -6.77
N LEU A 72 -12.10 18.66 -7.96
CA LEU A 72 -12.73 19.59 -8.85
C LEU A 72 -14.17 19.94 -8.46
N LEU A 73 -14.95 18.94 -8.02
CA LEU A 73 -16.31 19.20 -7.55
C LEU A 73 -16.33 20.16 -6.36
N SER A 74 -15.37 20.06 -5.44
CA SER A 74 -15.28 20.99 -4.31
C SER A 74 -15.01 22.43 -4.79
N ALA A 75 -14.14 22.63 -5.78
CA ALA A 75 -13.88 23.95 -6.35
C ALA A 75 -15.09 24.51 -7.09
N VAL A 76 -15.73 23.70 -7.95
CA VAL A 76 -16.95 24.11 -8.68
C VAL A 76 -18.10 24.42 -7.72
N ALA A 77 -18.26 23.65 -6.64
CA ALA A 77 -19.30 23.90 -5.64
C ALA A 77 -19.09 25.24 -4.91
N VAL A 78 -17.85 25.61 -4.62
CA VAL A 78 -17.50 26.90 -4.02
C VAL A 78 -17.78 28.04 -5.03
N ASP A 79 -17.32 27.90 -6.26
CA ASP A 79 -17.54 28.87 -7.31
C ASP A 79 -19.05 29.14 -7.57
N MET A 80 -19.84 28.08 -7.73
CA MET A 80 -21.29 28.16 -7.95
C MET A 80 -22.08 28.71 -6.76
N SER A 81 -21.56 28.64 -5.56
CA SER A 81 -22.23 29.13 -4.34
C SER A 81 -21.86 30.55 -3.97
N ASP A 82 -21.02 31.25 -4.78
CA ASP A 82 -20.44 32.55 -4.46
C ASP A 82 -19.88 32.62 -3.01
N THR A 83 -19.42 31.49 -2.50
CA THR A 83 -18.92 31.41 -1.12
C THR A 83 -17.53 32.00 -1.06
N ASP A 84 -17.38 33.10 -0.34
CA ASP A 84 -16.06 33.65 -0.04
C ASP A 84 -15.30 32.68 0.88
N LEU A 85 -14.15 32.20 0.40
CA LEU A 85 -13.27 31.32 1.15
C LEU A 85 -12.60 32.04 2.34
N GLY A 86 -12.64 33.38 2.36
CA GLY A 86 -11.98 34.19 3.37
C GLY A 86 -10.49 33.86 3.48
N SER A 87 -10.08 33.40 4.65
CA SER A 87 -8.68 32.98 4.90
C SER A 87 -8.38 31.51 4.56
N THR A 88 -9.37 30.76 4.08
CA THR A 88 -9.18 29.32 3.79
C THR A 88 -8.36 29.14 2.50
N PRO A 89 -7.24 28.44 2.52
CA PRO A 89 -6.43 28.22 1.33
C PRO A 89 -7.19 27.44 0.26
N VAL A 90 -7.18 27.92 -0.99
CA VAL A 90 -7.85 27.27 -2.13
C VAL A 90 -7.40 25.82 -2.31
N LEU A 91 -6.12 25.54 -2.10
CA LEU A 91 -5.57 24.18 -2.23
C LEU A 91 -6.17 23.18 -1.23
N SER A 92 -6.77 23.66 -0.12
CA SER A 92 -7.41 22.80 0.88
C SER A 92 -8.64 22.07 0.36
N LEU A 93 -9.24 22.54 -0.71
CA LEU A 93 -10.37 21.89 -1.38
C LEU A 93 -9.98 20.51 -1.94
N GLY A 94 -8.68 20.27 -2.18
CA GLY A 94 -8.15 18.97 -2.58
C GLY A 94 -8.11 17.92 -1.45
N PHE A 95 -8.20 18.34 -0.18
CA PHE A 95 -8.06 17.48 1.00
C PHE A 95 -8.98 16.26 0.97
N PHE A 96 -10.28 16.45 0.71
CA PHE A 96 -11.25 15.36 0.73
C PHE A 96 -10.99 14.31 -0.36
N GLY A 97 -10.54 14.74 -1.54
CA GLY A 97 -10.14 13.84 -2.61
C GLY A 97 -8.98 12.94 -2.20
N VAL A 98 -7.97 13.53 -1.56
CA VAL A 98 -6.80 12.78 -1.08
C VAL A 98 -7.15 11.87 0.10
N LEU A 99 -7.99 12.34 1.02
CA LEU A 99 -8.46 11.54 2.16
C LEU A 99 -9.21 10.29 1.69
N LEU A 100 -10.14 10.42 0.76
CA LEU A 100 -10.85 9.28 0.17
C LEU A 100 -9.90 8.41 -0.68
N GLY A 101 -9.01 9.03 -1.45
CA GLY A 101 -7.98 8.34 -2.23
C GLY A 101 -7.01 7.52 -1.36
N SER A 102 -6.77 7.95 -0.12
CA SER A 102 -5.91 7.21 0.81
C SER A 102 -6.41 5.79 1.09
N ILE A 103 -7.71 5.55 1.02
CA ILE A 103 -8.32 4.21 1.17
C ILE A 103 -7.86 3.28 0.02
N CYS A 104 -7.78 3.82 -1.20
CA CYS A 104 -7.26 3.07 -2.35
C CYS A 104 -5.77 2.74 -2.15
N VAL A 105 -4.99 3.71 -1.67
CA VAL A 105 -3.55 3.52 -1.41
C VAL A 105 -3.31 2.49 -0.30
N ILE A 106 -4.08 2.55 0.78
CA ILE A 106 -4.06 1.55 1.86
C ILE A 106 -4.35 0.16 1.31
N THR A 107 -5.42 0.03 0.54
CA THR A 107 -5.82 -1.26 -0.06
C THR A 107 -4.72 -1.79 -0.98
N LEU A 108 -4.17 -0.96 -1.86
CA LEU A 108 -3.07 -1.34 -2.76
C LEU A 108 -1.81 -1.75 -1.99
N GLY A 109 -1.43 -0.99 -0.96
CA GLY A 109 -0.28 -1.29 -0.13
C GLY A 109 -0.40 -2.66 0.54
N VAL A 110 -1.52 -2.93 1.19
CA VAL A 110 -1.81 -4.25 1.78
C VAL A 110 -1.79 -5.35 0.72
N MET A 111 -2.52 -5.15 -0.39
CA MET A 111 -2.67 -6.17 -1.44
C MET A 111 -1.35 -6.50 -2.14
N THR A 112 -0.40 -5.58 -2.21
CA THR A 112 0.92 -5.79 -2.83
C THR A 112 1.68 -6.97 -2.20
N ILE A 113 1.43 -7.28 -0.94
CA ILE A 113 2.09 -8.41 -0.26
C ILE A 113 1.10 -9.44 0.28
N ALA A 114 -0.02 -9.03 0.87
CA ALA A 114 -0.95 -9.95 1.51
C ALA A 114 -1.63 -10.90 0.50
N SER A 115 -1.84 -10.47 -0.74
CA SER A 115 -2.37 -11.32 -1.81
C SER A 115 -1.43 -12.48 -2.15
N GLU A 116 -0.11 -12.28 -2.07
CA GLU A 116 0.86 -13.35 -2.31
C GLU A 116 0.83 -14.41 -1.21
N TYR A 117 0.57 -14.01 0.04
CA TYR A 117 0.34 -14.97 1.12
C TYR A 117 -0.96 -15.75 0.93
N GLY A 118 -2.04 -15.06 0.56
CA GLY A 118 -3.35 -15.69 0.34
C GLY A 118 -3.38 -16.68 -0.82
N THR A 119 -2.60 -16.44 -1.87
CA THR A 119 -2.50 -17.31 -3.05
C THR A 119 -1.36 -18.34 -2.98
N GLY A 120 -0.51 -18.27 -1.94
CA GLY A 120 0.70 -19.09 -1.83
C GLY A 120 1.83 -18.68 -2.79
N MET A 121 1.66 -17.62 -3.58
CA MET A 121 2.67 -17.09 -4.51
C MET A 121 3.95 -16.65 -3.80
N ILE A 122 3.88 -16.32 -2.51
CA ILE A 122 5.05 -15.92 -1.73
C ILE A 122 6.14 -17.00 -1.76
N ARG A 123 5.78 -18.28 -1.81
CA ARG A 123 6.74 -19.40 -1.89
C ARG A 123 7.52 -19.38 -3.20
N THR A 124 6.85 -19.17 -4.33
CA THR A 124 7.52 -19.06 -5.64
C THR A 124 8.39 -17.81 -5.71
N THR A 125 7.94 -16.71 -5.15
CA THR A 125 8.74 -15.47 -5.04
C THR A 125 10.01 -15.69 -4.23
N MET A 126 9.91 -16.36 -3.08
CA MET A 126 11.08 -16.68 -2.22
C MET A 126 12.00 -17.74 -2.82
N THR A 127 11.48 -18.66 -3.63
CA THR A 127 12.32 -19.62 -4.38
C THR A 127 13.13 -18.91 -5.46
N ALA A 128 12.53 -17.97 -6.19
CA ALA A 128 13.19 -17.19 -7.24
C ALA A 128 14.19 -16.16 -6.65
N CYS A 129 13.89 -15.58 -5.50
CA CYS A 129 14.73 -14.60 -4.80
C CYS A 129 14.79 -14.94 -3.30
N PRO A 130 15.71 -15.81 -2.85
CA PRO A 130 15.77 -16.30 -1.47
C PRO A 130 16.33 -15.27 -0.49
N SER A 131 15.88 -14.02 -0.60
CA SER A 131 16.28 -12.91 0.27
C SER A 131 15.05 -12.08 0.63
N PRO A 132 14.48 -12.25 1.84
CA PRO A 132 13.31 -11.51 2.29
C PRO A 132 13.47 -9.99 2.17
N GLY A 133 14.67 -9.47 2.49
CA GLY A 133 14.97 -8.06 2.39
C GLY A 133 14.94 -7.51 0.96
N ARG A 134 15.38 -8.29 -0.04
CA ARG A 134 15.28 -7.88 -1.45
C ARG A 134 13.85 -7.87 -1.94
N VAL A 135 13.07 -8.89 -1.58
CA VAL A 135 11.66 -8.98 -1.97
C VAL A 135 10.86 -7.85 -1.35
N LEU A 136 10.98 -7.64 -0.03
CA LEU A 136 10.29 -6.55 0.67
C LEU A 136 10.76 -5.18 0.17
N GLY A 137 12.07 -4.99 -0.01
CA GLY A 137 12.65 -3.74 -0.53
C GLY A 137 12.21 -3.43 -1.95
N ALA A 138 12.17 -4.42 -2.86
CA ALA A 138 11.68 -4.23 -4.22
C ALA A 138 10.21 -3.81 -4.24
N LYS A 139 9.35 -4.48 -3.45
CA LYS A 139 7.94 -4.11 -3.29
C LYS A 139 7.78 -2.69 -2.75
N ALA A 140 8.54 -2.36 -1.70
CA ALA A 140 8.50 -1.03 -1.10
C ALA A 140 8.91 0.06 -2.07
N ILE A 141 10.02 -0.12 -2.81
CA ILE A 141 10.52 0.87 -3.77
C ILE A 141 9.51 1.09 -4.89
N VAL A 142 9.04 0.01 -5.53
CA VAL A 142 8.14 0.12 -6.68
C VAL A 142 6.80 0.75 -6.25
N PHE A 143 6.25 0.29 -5.15
CA PHE A 143 4.99 0.79 -4.63
C PHE A 143 5.08 2.26 -4.18
N PHE A 144 6.13 2.62 -3.44
CA PHE A 144 6.36 4.00 -2.99
C PHE A 144 6.48 4.96 -4.17
N LEU A 145 7.35 4.66 -5.13
CA LEU A 145 7.56 5.52 -6.29
C LEU A 145 6.29 5.68 -7.12
N LEU A 146 5.56 4.59 -7.37
CA LEU A 146 4.29 4.64 -8.09
C LEU A 146 3.28 5.54 -7.38
N THR A 147 3.06 5.31 -6.08
CA THR A 147 2.08 6.08 -5.29
C THR A 147 2.51 7.54 -5.17
N PHE A 148 3.78 7.79 -4.89
CA PHE A 148 4.33 9.14 -4.77
C PHE A 148 4.15 9.95 -6.07
N VAL A 149 4.62 9.41 -7.18
CA VAL A 149 4.51 10.10 -8.48
C VAL A 149 3.07 10.32 -8.87
N LEU A 150 2.23 9.30 -8.74
CA LEU A 150 0.82 9.39 -9.10
C LEU A 150 0.09 10.43 -8.24
N THR A 151 0.24 10.37 -6.93
CA THR A 151 -0.43 11.32 -6.01
C THR A 151 0.09 12.73 -6.23
N THR A 152 1.40 12.94 -6.32
CA THR A 152 1.98 14.27 -6.54
C THR A 152 1.52 14.88 -7.87
N VAL A 153 1.50 14.10 -8.95
CA VAL A 153 1.02 14.60 -10.25
C VAL A 153 -0.46 14.95 -10.19
N MET A 154 -1.30 14.08 -9.61
CA MET A 154 -2.72 14.32 -9.53
C MET A 154 -3.07 15.51 -8.63
N THR A 155 -2.45 15.63 -7.46
CA THR A 155 -2.66 16.79 -6.57
C THR A 155 -2.17 18.09 -7.22
N SER A 156 -1.08 18.07 -7.99
CA SER A 156 -0.61 19.22 -8.75
C SER A 156 -1.61 19.64 -9.84
N VAL A 157 -2.16 18.67 -10.58
CA VAL A 157 -3.19 18.94 -11.59
C VAL A 157 -4.45 19.54 -10.94
N VAL A 158 -4.91 18.94 -9.84
CA VAL A 158 -6.08 19.44 -9.09
C VAL A 158 -5.80 20.87 -8.58
N ALA A 159 -4.64 21.13 -8.02
CA ALA A 159 -4.27 22.44 -7.49
C ALA A 159 -4.27 23.53 -8.59
N VAL A 160 -3.71 23.24 -9.78
CA VAL A 160 -3.74 24.16 -10.92
C VAL A 160 -5.17 24.44 -11.37
N LEU A 161 -6.01 23.42 -11.46
CA LEU A 161 -7.38 23.57 -11.88
C LEU A 161 -8.24 24.32 -10.86
N GLN A 162 -8.03 24.08 -9.56
CA GLN A 162 -8.71 24.81 -8.48
C GLN A 162 -8.39 26.30 -8.49
N THR A 163 -7.11 26.66 -8.64
CA THR A 163 -6.69 28.07 -8.73
C THR A 163 -7.24 28.75 -9.99
N ALA A 164 -7.35 28.02 -11.10
CA ALA A 164 -7.89 28.53 -12.34
C ALA A 164 -9.43 28.69 -12.30
N ILE A 165 -10.17 27.79 -11.66
CA ILE A 165 -11.63 27.83 -11.54
C ILE A 165 -12.06 29.00 -10.64
N LEU A 166 -11.36 29.17 -9.51
CA LEU A 166 -11.73 30.18 -8.49
C LEU A 166 -11.10 31.56 -8.73
N ASP A 167 -10.38 31.74 -9.83
CA ASP A 167 -9.62 32.97 -10.15
C ASP A 167 -8.81 33.49 -8.92
N ALA A 168 -8.27 32.56 -8.16
CA ALA A 168 -7.61 32.83 -6.89
C ALA A 168 -6.16 33.28 -7.09
N ASP A 169 -5.67 34.07 -6.13
CA ASP A 169 -4.26 34.42 -6.07
C ASP A 169 -3.38 33.16 -6.08
N THR A 170 -2.24 33.25 -6.78
CA THR A 170 -1.30 32.14 -6.85
C THR A 170 -0.74 31.82 -5.46
N PRO A 171 -0.97 30.60 -4.95
CA PRO A 171 -0.43 30.20 -3.65
C PRO A 171 1.08 30.32 -3.58
N SER A 172 1.63 30.52 -2.40
CA SER A 172 3.10 30.58 -2.24
C SER A 172 3.77 29.28 -2.70
N GLY A 173 5.02 29.37 -3.16
CA GLY A 173 5.78 28.17 -3.55
C GLY A 173 5.92 27.14 -2.42
N ALA A 174 5.92 27.58 -1.15
CA ALA A 174 5.94 26.71 0.00
C ALA A 174 4.60 25.95 0.20
N ASP A 175 3.48 26.61 -0.05
CA ASP A 175 2.16 25.99 0.04
C ASP A 175 1.96 24.98 -1.10
N TRP A 176 2.39 25.34 -2.32
CA TRP A 176 2.43 24.41 -3.44
C TRP A 176 3.24 23.15 -3.10
N LEU A 177 4.45 23.34 -2.60
CA LEU A 177 5.33 22.20 -2.28
C LEU A 177 4.69 21.30 -1.21
N ARG A 178 4.09 21.89 -0.18
CA ARG A 178 3.44 21.13 0.89
C ARG A 178 2.20 20.39 0.40
N SER A 179 1.29 21.08 -0.28
CA SER A 179 0.01 20.51 -0.72
C SER A 179 0.13 19.51 -1.88
N THR A 180 1.26 19.48 -2.59
CA THR A 180 1.49 18.53 -3.69
C THR A 180 2.53 17.48 -3.32
N VAL A 181 3.79 17.86 -3.23
CA VAL A 181 4.91 16.94 -2.93
C VAL A 181 4.81 16.41 -1.49
N GLY A 182 4.51 17.27 -0.52
CA GLY A 182 4.33 16.87 0.89
C GLY A 182 3.21 15.86 1.06
N VAL A 183 2.06 16.12 0.46
CA VAL A 183 0.92 15.19 0.43
C VAL A 183 1.29 13.89 -0.28
N GLY A 184 1.96 13.97 -1.43
CA GLY A 184 2.43 12.78 -2.16
C GLY A 184 3.36 11.90 -1.33
N LEU A 185 4.34 12.50 -0.64
CA LEU A 185 5.24 11.79 0.27
C LEU A 185 4.50 11.16 1.45
N TYR A 186 3.56 11.91 2.06
CA TYR A 186 2.78 11.43 3.19
C TYR A 186 1.92 10.22 2.80
N ILE A 187 1.19 10.31 1.69
CA ILE A 187 0.33 9.24 1.18
C ILE A 187 1.15 8.02 0.73
N ALA A 188 2.29 8.23 0.07
CA ALA A 188 3.18 7.12 -0.28
C ALA A 188 3.75 6.40 0.95
N THR A 189 4.09 7.16 2.00
CA THR A 189 4.58 6.60 3.26
C THR A 189 3.47 5.86 4.02
N LEU A 190 2.24 6.38 4.03
CA LEU A 190 1.06 5.70 4.55
C LEU A 190 0.81 4.37 3.81
N GLY A 191 1.00 4.37 2.50
CA GLY A 191 0.93 3.15 1.68
C GLY A 191 2.01 2.13 2.05
N LEU A 192 3.25 2.56 2.33
CA LEU A 192 4.31 1.69 2.85
C LEU A 192 3.97 1.12 4.23
N LEU A 193 3.37 1.91 5.11
CA LEU A 193 2.87 1.42 6.39
C LEU A 193 1.84 0.31 6.18
N SER A 194 0.92 0.52 5.22
CA SER A 194 -0.11 -0.47 4.87
C SER A 194 0.50 -1.76 4.30
N LEU A 195 1.56 -1.65 3.48
CA LEU A 195 2.32 -2.79 2.99
C LEU A 195 3.00 -3.55 4.15
N ALA A 196 3.61 -2.84 5.10
CA ALA A 196 4.24 -3.45 6.27
C ALA A 196 3.22 -4.20 7.14
N ILE A 197 2.06 -3.60 7.41
CA ILE A 197 0.96 -4.24 8.16
C ILE A 197 0.43 -5.46 7.40
N GLY A 198 0.31 -5.38 6.06
CA GLY A 198 -0.04 -6.51 5.21
C GLY A 198 0.94 -7.68 5.34
N ALA A 199 2.24 -7.39 5.41
CA ALA A 199 3.29 -8.39 5.62
C ALA A 199 3.25 -9.04 7.02
N LEU A 200 2.91 -8.27 8.05
CA LEU A 200 2.81 -8.74 9.42
C LEU A 200 1.58 -9.63 9.66
N ILE A 201 0.41 -9.20 9.16
CA ILE A 201 -0.87 -9.88 9.36
C ILE A 201 -1.04 -11.05 8.40
N ARG A 202 -0.46 -10.98 7.18
CA ARG A 202 -0.53 -12.02 6.12
C ARG A 202 -1.95 -12.36 5.66
N HIS A 203 -2.92 -11.51 5.98
CA HIS A 203 -4.32 -11.66 5.61
C HIS A 203 -4.86 -10.32 5.10
N SER A 204 -5.29 -10.27 3.84
CA SER A 204 -5.62 -9.02 3.16
C SER A 204 -6.78 -8.26 3.82
N ALA A 205 -7.91 -8.93 4.06
CA ALA A 205 -9.05 -8.26 4.67
C ALA A 205 -8.72 -7.75 6.09
N GLY A 206 -8.07 -8.58 6.93
CA GLY A 206 -7.66 -8.18 8.28
C GLY A 206 -6.72 -6.98 8.29
N ALA A 207 -5.72 -6.95 7.40
CA ALA A 207 -4.77 -5.85 7.32
C ALA A 207 -5.43 -4.55 6.82
N ILE A 208 -6.33 -4.63 5.83
CA ILE A 208 -7.11 -3.47 5.36
C ILE A 208 -7.98 -2.93 6.50
N THR A 209 -8.71 -3.81 7.22
CA THR A 209 -9.56 -3.41 8.36
C THR A 209 -8.75 -2.72 9.44
N VAL A 210 -7.59 -3.27 9.81
CA VAL A 210 -6.69 -2.65 10.81
C VAL A 210 -6.23 -1.27 10.33
N MET A 211 -5.81 -1.13 9.08
CA MET A 211 -5.35 0.15 8.55
C MET A 211 -6.45 1.20 8.45
N ILE A 212 -7.67 0.81 8.03
CA ILE A 212 -8.84 1.72 8.05
C ILE A 212 -9.16 2.10 9.50
N GLY A 213 -9.07 1.15 10.43
CA GLY A 213 -9.22 1.43 11.87
C GLY A 213 -8.20 2.45 12.36
N VAL A 214 -6.93 2.31 12.02
CA VAL A 214 -5.87 3.28 12.38
C VAL A 214 -6.17 4.68 11.85
N VAL A 215 -6.73 4.79 10.66
CA VAL A 215 -7.10 6.09 10.05
C VAL A 215 -8.34 6.71 10.72
N LEU A 216 -9.39 5.92 10.92
CA LEU A 216 -10.71 6.45 11.32
C LEU A 216 -10.95 6.40 12.82
N LEU A 217 -10.43 5.38 13.53
CA LEU A 217 -10.76 5.17 14.93
C LEU A 217 -10.39 6.35 15.86
N PRO A 218 -9.21 7.00 15.73
CA PRO A 218 -8.89 8.15 16.55
C PRO A 218 -9.90 9.28 16.39
N LEU A 219 -10.30 9.59 15.15
CA LEU A 219 -11.28 10.62 14.86
C LEU A 219 -12.66 10.27 15.40
N VAL A 220 -13.12 9.03 15.20
CA VAL A 220 -14.42 8.55 15.69
C VAL A 220 -14.47 8.59 17.22
N LEU A 221 -13.43 8.08 17.89
CA LEU A 221 -13.36 8.10 19.34
C LEU A 221 -13.41 9.54 19.89
N ALA A 222 -12.65 10.45 19.29
CA ALA A 222 -12.62 11.85 19.70
C ALA A 222 -14.00 12.52 19.61
N ILE A 223 -14.79 12.23 18.56
CA ILE A 223 -16.15 12.78 18.39
C ILE A 223 -17.10 12.32 19.51
N PHE A 224 -16.92 11.13 20.07
CA PHE A 224 -17.78 10.58 21.12
C PHE A 224 -17.29 10.88 22.56
N MET A 225 -16.17 11.59 22.71
CA MET A 225 -15.61 11.95 24.03
C MET A 225 -16.17 13.31 24.48
N PHE A 226 -17.31 13.31 25.17
CA PHE A 226 -17.98 14.53 25.61
C PHE A 226 -17.63 14.94 27.07
N ALA A 227 -16.92 14.11 27.82
CA ALA A 227 -16.58 14.39 29.22
C ALA A 227 -15.36 15.32 29.32
N GLU A 228 -15.47 16.39 30.09
CA GLU A 228 -14.35 17.34 30.34
C GLU A 228 -13.09 16.65 30.86
N SER A 229 -13.23 15.61 31.68
CA SER A 229 -12.09 14.82 32.18
C SER A 229 -11.30 14.09 31.03
N LEU A 230 -11.88 13.94 29.85
CA LEU A 230 -11.28 13.30 28.69
C LEU A 230 -10.81 14.32 27.64
N ALA A 231 -10.95 15.61 27.86
CA ALA A 231 -10.63 16.65 26.88
C ALA A 231 -9.18 16.55 26.37
N THR A 232 -8.21 16.30 27.23
CA THR A 232 -6.80 16.12 26.85
C THR A 232 -6.61 14.91 25.94
N VAL A 233 -7.29 13.80 26.20
CA VAL A 233 -7.21 12.58 25.38
C VAL A 233 -7.90 12.81 24.03
N GLN A 234 -9.04 13.48 24.03
CA GLN A 234 -9.77 13.88 22.83
C GLN A 234 -8.88 14.75 21.93
N GLU A 235 -8.24 15.77 22.49
CA GLU A 235 -7.34 16.66 21.77
C GLU A 235 -6.17 15.89 21.14
N TRP A 236 -5.52 15.01 21.90
CA TRP A 236 -4.46 14.14 21.39
C TRP A 236 -4.92 13.24 20.24
N LEU A 237 -6.10 12.62 20.35
CA LEU A 237 -6.65 11.77 19.31
C LEU A 237 -6.92 12.56 18.03
N LEU A 238 -7.40 13.81 18.15
CA LEU A 238 -7.62 14.69 16.99
C LEU A 238 -6.28 15.11 16.38
N GLU A 239 -5.35 15.61 17.18
CA GLU A 239 -4.05 16.13 16.73
C GLU A 239 -3.24 15.09 15.95
N TYR A 240 -3.17 13.87 16.48
CA TYR A 240 -2.37 12.79 15.88
C TYR A 240 -3.17 11.89 14.93
N SER A 241 -4.44 12.18 14.67
CA SER A 241 -5.20 11.46 13.66
C SER A 241 -4.61 11.67 12.26
N ILE A 242 -4.62 10.62 11.44
CA ILE A 242 -4.11 10.70 10.06
C ILE A 242 -4.84 11.78 9.24
N PRO A 243 -6.18 11.94 9.34
CA PRO A 243 -6.86 13.04 8.65
C PRO A 243 -6.36 14.43 9.07
N ASN A 244 -6.15 14.68 10.36
CA ASN A 244 -5.65 15.98 10.81
C ASN A 244 -4.18 16.22 10.42
N GLN A 245 -3.34 15.19 10.49
CA GLN A 245 -1.96 15.27 9.98
C GLN A 245 -1.92 15.58 8.49
N LEU A 246 -2.84 15.00 7.70
CA LEU A 246 -2.97 15.29 6.28
C LEU A 246 -3.44 16.73 6.03
N SER A 247 -4.40 17.25 6.81
CA SER A 247 -4.92 18.60 6.67
C SER A 247 -3.85 19.68 6.92
N ASN A 248 -2.84 19.39 7.74
CA ASN A 248 -1.71 20.28 7.97
C ASN A 248 -0.91 20.64 6.71
N PHE A 249 -0.85 19.73 5.72
CA PHE A 249 -0.20 20.03 4.44
C PHE A 249 -0.98 21.05 3.60
N TYR A 250 -2.26 21.26 3.93
CA TYR A 250 -3.15 22.23 3.31
C TYR A 250 -3.35 23.50 4.15
N ALA A 251 -2.59 23.65 5.24
CA ALA A 251 -2.72 24.74 6.21
C ALA A 251 -4.14 24.89 6.81
N THR A 252 -4.85 23.78 6.97
CA THR A 252 -6.23 23.71 7.51
C THR A 252 -6.32 22.73 8.67
N SER A 253 -5.41 22.83 9.65
CA SER A 253 -5.49 21.98 10.85
C SER A 253 -6.76 22.24 11.64
N VAL A 254 -7.40 21.19 12.11
CA VAL A 254 -8.60 21.25 12.95
C VAL A 254 -8.26 21.71 14.39
N THR A 255 -7.03 21.50 14.81
CA THR A 255 -6.52 21.85 16.15
C THR A 255 -5.46 22.93 16.07
N ALA A 256 -5.44 23.83 17.05
CA ALA A 256 -4.44 24.88 17.16
C ALA A 256 -3.08 24.35 17.64
N SER A 257 -3.08 23.20 18.29
CA SER A 257 -1.95 22.45 18.82
C SER A 257 -1.69 21.22 17.95
N GLY A 258 -0.54 20.60 18.12
CA GLY A 258 -0.17 19.37 17.41
C GLY A 258 0.89 19.55 16.31
N PRO A 259 1.18 18.46 15.56
CA PRO A 259 2.24 18.47 14.56
C PRO A 259 1.98 19.49 13.45
N SER A 260 2.98 20.30 13.12
CA SER A 260 2.90 21.38 12.14
C SER A 260 3.93 21.23 11.01
N GLY A 261 3.69 21.89 9.90
CA GLY A 261 4.63 21.93 8.77
C GLY A 261 4.99 20.55 8.23
N TRP A 262 6.24 20.10 8.41
CA TRP A 262 6.75 18.79 7.95
C TRP A 262 6.76 17.71 9.04
N GLU A 263 6.41 18.04 10.29
CA GLU A 263 6.39 17.08 11.40
C GLU A 263 5.48 15.87 11.16
N PRO A 264 4.28 16.01 10.56
CA PRO A 264 3.44 14.86 10.22
C PRO A 264 4.14 13.83 9.34
N LEU A 265 4.97 14.29 8.39
CA LEU A 265 5.75 13.39 7.53
C LEU A 265 6.80 12.62 8.32
N TRP A 266 7.51 13.31 9.23
CA TRP A 266 8.53 12.65 10.07
C TRP A 266 7.92 11.62 11.00
N ILE A 267 6.78 11.92 11.61
CA ILE A 267 6.03 10.96 12.44
C ILE A 267 5.66 9.72 11.62
N MET A 268 5.09 9.93 10.44
CA MET A 268 4.68 8.84 9.55
C MET A 268 5.90 8.01 9.08
N LEU A 269 7.02 8.64 8.76
CA LEU A 269 8.26 7.97 8.39
C LEU A 269 8.81 7.07 9.50
N VAL A 270 8.83 7.57 10.74
CA VAL A 270 9.31 6.79 11.89
C VAL A 270 8.42 5.58 12.14
N VAL A 271 7.10 5.77 12.17
CA VAL A 271 6.13 4.67 12.36
C VAL A 271 6.26 3.63 11.24
N THR A 272 6.38 4.09 10.00
CA THR A 272 6.56 3.21 8.84
C THR A 272 7.89 2.46 8.89
N ALA A 273 8.99 3.11 9.27
CA ALA A 273 10.29 2.47 9.40
C ALA A 273 10.27 1.35 10.46
N VAL A 274 9.64 1.60 11.61
CA VAL A 274 9.46 0.59 12.65
C VAL A 274 8.61 -0.59 12.16
N ALA A 275 7.48 -0.31 11.49
CA ALA A 275 6.61 -1.35 10.94
C ALA A 275 7.33 -2.17 9.85
N MET A 276 8.08 -1.52 8.95
CA MET A 276 8.88 -2.20 7.91
C MET A 276 9.99 -3.06 8.50
N GLY A 277 10.64 -2.58 9.55
CA GLY A 277 11.62 -3.38 10.32
C GLY A 277 10.98 -4.62 10.94
N GLY A 278 9.81 -4.46 11.55
CA GLY A 278 9.02 -5.58 12.08
C GLY A 278 8.59 -6.57 10.99
N ALA A 279 8.15 -6.06 9.83
CA ALA A 279 7.79 -6.89 8.68
C ALA A 279 8.98 -7.70 8.16
N TYR A 280 10.15 -7.06 8.04
CA TYR A 280 11.39 -7.74 7.66
C TYR A 280 11.76 -8.87 8.64
N LEU A 281 11.72 -8.59 9.96
CA LEU A 281 12.01 -9.58 10.98
C LEU A 281 11.00 -10.74 10.97
N ALA A 282 9.72 -10.44 10.76
CA ALA A 282 8.68 -11.45 10.65
C ALA A 282 8.85 -12.36 9.42
N MET A 283 9.28 -11.79 8.29
CA MET A 283 9.56 -12.54 7.06
C MET A 283 10.84 -13.39 7.18
N SER A 284 11.85 -12.92 7.92
CA SER A 284 13.12 -13.62 8.07
C SER A 284 13.08 -14.75 9.11
N ARG A 285 12.16 -14.70 10.09
CA ARG A 285 12.07 -15.66 11.20
C ARG A 285 10.96 -16.70 11.05
N ARG A 286 9.96 -16.43 10.22
CA ARG A 286 8.83 -17.35 10.01
C ARG A 286 9.03 -18.06 8.68
N ASP A 287 8.97 -19.38 8.69
CA ASP A 287 8.96 -20.21 7.48
C ASP A 287 7.76 -19.83 6.60
N VAL A 288 8.00 -19.81 5.29
CA VAL A 288 7.01 -19.42 4.28
C VAL A 288 6.35 -20.65 3.69
#